data_6a533c72b5232ca69a0a2f5baceda92a
#
_entry.id   6a533c72b5232ca69a0a2f5baceda92a
#
_cell.length_a   1.000
_cell.length_b   1.000
_cell.length_c   1.000
_cell.angle_alpha   90.00
_cell.angle_beta   90.00
_cell.angle_gamma   90.00
#
_symmetry.space_group_name_H-M   'P 1'
#
loop_
_entity.id
_entity.type
_entity.pdbx_description
1 polymer ?
#
loop_
_entity_poly.entity_id
_entity_poly.type
_entity_poly.pdbx_seq_one_letter_code
_entity_poly.pdbx_strand_id
1 'polypeptide(L)'
;MKKFLTSKIGNILLCIAEIIVAVLLLVNPDAVTSAFIIGAGAVMILTGIVFCTLYFVGEAEKMVIKQLLFKGLLLIILGVLCVTQYGVLLAALPFVTWVYAIAMLILAAYKVQCTVDILRLSGIRWYFPAISAALAVVLALFILLNPNTAMNIVWGFMGVSIILEAGLEIATIILLK
;
A
#
# COMPACT_ATOMS: atom_id res chain seq x y z
N MET A 1 13.59 17.23 -15.13
CA MET A 1 12.60 16.19 -14.89
C MET A 1 11.14 16.64 -15.08
N LYS A 2 10.68 17.79 -14.57
CA LYS A 2 9.29 18.27 -14.77
C LYS A 2 8.83 18.40 -16.22
N LYS A 3 9.72 18.76 -17.16
CA LYS A 3 9.39 18.93 -18.60
C LYS A 3 9.17 17.60 -19.35
N PHE A 4 9.68 16.47 -18.84
CA PHE A 4 9.53 15.16 -19.46
C PHE A 4 8.18 14.51 -19.08
N LEU A 5 7.74 14.70 -17.84
CA LEU A 5 6.45 14.23 -17.31
C LEU A 5 5.24 14.98 -17.92
N THR A 6 5.43 16.20 -18.45
CA THR A 6 4.38 16.97 -19.14
C THR A 6 4.36 16.77 -20.66
N SER A 7 5.27 15.98 -21.20
CA SER A 7 5.28 15.62 -22.62
C SER A 7 4.31 14.46 -22.88
N LYS A 8 3.48 14.53 -23.92
CA LYS A 8 2.58 13.44 -24.34
C LYS A 8 3.29 12.09 -24.46
N ILE A 9 4.54 12.11 -24.93
CA ILE A 9 5.40 10.94 -25.06
C ILE A 9 5.78 10.37 -23.67
N GLY A 10 6.06 11.24 -22.69
CA GLY A 10 6.38 10.82 -21.33
C GLY A 10 5.21 10.11 -20.62
N ASN A 11 4.00 10.63 -20.78
CA ASN A 11 2.80 10.03 -20.22
C ASN A 11 2.48 8.67 -20.87
N ILE A 12 2.59 8.57 -22.19
CA ILE A 12 2.39 7.28 -22.89
C ILE A 12 3.42 6.23 -22.41
N LEU A 13 4.67 6.64 -22.20
CA LEU A 13 5.73 5.75 -21.74
C LEU A 13 5.47 5.27 -20.30
N LEU A 14 4.92 6.15 -19.45
CA LEU A 14 4.47 5.80 -18.08
C LEU A 14 3.31 4.80 -18.12
N CYS A 15 2.27 5.05 -18.93
CA CYS A 15 1.14 4.11 -19.06
C CYS A 15 1.59 2.74 -19.55
N ILE A 16 2.55 2.66 -20.49
CA ILE A 16 3.11 1.39 -20.94
C ILE A 16 3.85 0.68 -19.79
N ALA A 17 4.64 1.41 -19.00
CA ALA A 17 5.33 0.86 -17.84
C ALA A 17 4.33 0.36 -16.78
N GLU A 18 3.25 1.08 -16.51
CA GLU A 18 2.16 0.67 -15.62
C GLU A 18 1.49 -0.62 -16.07
N ILE A 19 1.18 -0.74 -17.36
CA ILE A 19 0.60 -1.96 -17.93
C ILE A 19 1.55 -3.15 -17.77
N ILE A 20 2.85 -2.96 -18.01
CA ILE A 20 3.84 -4.03 -17.81
C ILE A 20 3.88 -4.47 -16.36
N VAL A 21 3.92 -3.53 -15.42
CA VAL A 21 3.92 -3.83 -13.97
C VAL A 21 2.62 -4.54 -13.57
N ALA A 22 1.47 -4.09 -14.07
CA ALA A 22 0.19 -4.71 -13.78
C ALA A 22 0.09 -6.16 -14.30
N VAL A 23 0.57 -6.42 -15.52
CA VAL A 23 0.63 -7.78 -16.06
C VAL A 23 1.58 -8.66 -15.25
N LEU A 24 2.75 -8.16 -14.88
CA LEU A 24 3.69 -8.88 -14.02
C LEU A 24 3.07 -9.19 -12.64
N LEU A 25 2.30 -8.26 -12.08
CA LEU A 25 1.59 -8.44 -10.82
C LEU A 25 0.52 -9.55 -10.90
N LEU A 26 -0.16 -9.67 -12.04
CA LEU A 26 -1.16 -10.72 -12.27
C LEU A 26 -0.52 -12.11 -12.49
N VAL A 27 0.65 -12.15 -13.15
CA VAL A 27 1.32 -13.42 -13.47
C VAL A 27 2.13 -13.95 -12.28
N ASN A 28 2.82 -13.05 -11.56
CA ASN A 28 3.69 -13.44 -10.45
C ASN A 28 3.73 -12.35 -9.37
N PRO A 29 2.71 -12.30 -8.48
CA PRO A 29 2.60 -11.28 -7.45
C PRO A 29 3.78 -11.29 -6.46
N ASP A 30 4.34 -12.48 -6.16
CA ASP A 30 5.47 -12.60 -5.23
C ASP A 30 6.75 -11.96 -5.78
N ALA A 31 7.01 -12.09 -7.08
CA ALA A 31 8.17 -11.47 -7.73
C ALA A 31 8.05 -9.94 -7.72
N VAL A 32 6.86 -9.40 -7.99
CA VAL A 32 6.62 -7.94 -7.96
C VAL A 32 6.70 -7.42 -6.54
N THR A 33 6.12 -8.14 -5.56
CA THR A 33 6.19 -7.76 -4.15
C THR A 33 7.63 -7.76 -3.63
N SER A 34 8.42 -8.78 -3.95
CA SER A 34 9.82 -8.85 -3.56
C SER A 34 10.65 -7.72 -4.20
N ALA A 35 10.43 -7.44 -5.49
CA ALA A 35 11.09 -6.32 -6.17
C ALA A 35 10.72 -4.97 -5.53
N PHE A 36 9.46 -4.81 -5.10
CA PHE A 36 9.00 -3.61 -4.41
C PHE A 36 9.64 -3.45 -3.02
N ILE A 37 9.74 -4.54 -2.24
CA ILE A 37 10.41 -4.55 -0.93
C ILE A 37 11.89 -4.18 -1.07
N ILE A 38 12.59 -4.78 -2.04
CA ILE A 38 14.01 -4.50 -2.30
C ILE A 38 14.18 -3.04 -2.77
N GLY A 39 13.33 -2.57 -3.68
CA GLY A 39 13.35 -1.19 -4.17
C GLY A 39 13.10 -0.17 -3.05
N ALA A 40 12.10 -0.42 -2.21
CA ALA A 40 11.83 0.41 -1.03
C ALA A 40 13.02 0.41 -0.06
N GLY A 41 13.63 -0.76 0.19
CA GLY A 41 14.85 -0.88 1.01
C GLY A 41 16.00 -0.05 0.46
N ALA A 42 16.24 -0.07 -0.86
CA ALA A 42 17.27 0.74 -1.49
C ALA A 42 17.02 2.25 -1.32
N VAL A 43 15.78 2.70 -1.50
CA VAL A 43 15.38 4.10 -1.27
C VAL A 43 15.58 4.50 0.19
N MET A 44 15.25 3.61 1.14
CA MET A 44 15.48 3.85 2.57
C MET A 44 16.96 4.00 2.89
N ILE A 45 17.83 3.16 2.33
CA ILE A 45 19.29 3.28 2.49
C ILE A 45 19.79 4.62 1.97
N LEU A 46 19.41 4.98 0.74
CA LEU A 46 19.82 6.26 0.14
C LEU A 46 19.35 7.46 0.96
N THR A 47 18.09 7.45 1.39
CA THR A 47 17.54 8.51 2.25
C THR A 47 18.23 8.57 3.60
N GLY A 48 18.55 7.42 4.18
CA GLY A 48 19.29 7.32 5.44
C GLY A 48 20.71 7.90 5.33
N ILE A 49 21.42 7.62 4.22
CA ILE A 49 22.74 8.20 3.94
C ILE A 49 22.65 9.73 3.83
N VAL A 50 21.63 10.24 3.11
CA VAL A 50 21.39 11.69 3.00
C VAL A 50 21.15 12.32 4.37
N PHE A 51 20.36 11.69 5.24
CA PHE A 51 20.11 12.21 6.60
C PHE A 51 21.37 12.21 7.46
N CYS A 52 22.21 11.17 7.35
CA CYS A 52 23.50 11.12 8.04
C CYS A 52 24.44 12.22 7.52
N THR A 53 24.55 12.41 6.21
CA THR A 53 25.41 13.45 5.64
C THR A 53 24.94 14.86 6.02
N LEU A 54 23.63 15.12 5.99
CA LEU A 54 23.04 16.40 6.41
C LEU A 54 23.31 16.69 7.90
N TYR A 55 23.36 15.66 8.75
CA TYR A 55 23.70 15.84 10.16
C TYR A 55 25.11 16.37 10.36
N PHE A 56 26.09 15.89 9.59
CA PHE A 56 27.50 16.32 9.72
C PHE A 56 27.80 17.66 9.02
N VAL A 57 27.05 18.00 7.97
CA VAL A 57 27.25 19.23 7.19
C VAL A 57 26.41 20.41 7.71
N GLY A 58 25.29 20.14 8.38
CA GLY A 58 24.36 21.16 8.81
C GLY A 58 24.72 21.82 10.15
N GLU A 59 24.00 22.90 10.49
CA GLU A 59 24.15 23.61 11.77
C GLU A 59 23.77 22.68 12.93
N ALA A 60 24.72 22.43 13.86
CA ALA A 60 24.59 21.45 14.93
C ALA A 60 23.32 21.62 15.77
N GLU A 61 22.97 22.86 16.12
CA GLU A 61 21.82 23.17 16.97
C GLU A 61 20.47 22.73 16.34
N LYS A 62 20.29 22.97 15.03
CA LYS A 62 19.07 22.59 14.29
C LYS A 62 19.00 21.08 13.99
N MET A 63 20.13 20.44 13.83
CA MET A 63 20.23 19.03 13.45
C MET A 63 20.03 18.09 14.64
N VAL A 64 20.50 18.47 15.82
CA VAL A 64 20.32 17.73 17.07
C VAL A 64 18.82 17.70 17.45
N ILE A 65 18.12 18.84 17.39
CA ILE A 65 16.69 18.91 17.68
C ILE A 65 15.85 18.00 16.76
N LYS A 66 16.24 17.88 15.47
CA LYS A 66 15.55 17.03 14.48
C LYS A 66 15.89 15.55 14.59
N GLN A 67 16.87 15.17 15.40
CA GLN A 67 17.35 13.78 15.56
C GLN A 67 17.70 13.11 14.22
N LEU A 68 18.29 13.87 13.29
CA LEU A 68 18.54 13.40 11.93
C LEU A 68 19.49 12.19 11.89
N LEU A 69 20.49 12.14 12.77
CA LEU A 69 21.42 11.02 12.84
C LEU A 69 20.72 9.71 13.20
N PHE A 70 19.87 9.75 14.25
CA PHE A 70 19.11 8.57 14.67
C PHE A 70 18.15 8.09 13.57
N LYS A 71 17.44 9.01 12.94
CA LYS A 71 16.51 8.70 11.84
C LYS A 71 17.28 8.14 10.63
N GLY A 72 18.43 8.72 10.30
CA GLY A 72 19.27 8.25 9.20
C GLY A 72 19.80 6.83 9.45
N LEU A 73 20.33 6.56 10.65
CA LEU A 73 20.83 5.26 11.03
C LEU A 73 19.73 4.20 11.03
N LEU A 74 18.55 4.53 11.59
CA LEU A 74 17.39 3.66 11.62
C LEU A 74 16.90 3.30 10.21
N LEU A 75 16.85 4.28 9.28
CA LEU A 75 16.51 4.05 7.89
C LEU A 75 17.51 3.15 7.17
N ILE A 76 18.82 3.30 7.44
CA ILE A 76 19.85 2.44 6.85
C ILE A 76 19.68 1.00 7.35
N ILE A 77 19.51 0.80 8.66
CA ILE A 77 19.32 -0.54 9.25
C ILE A 77 18.09 -1.22 8.68
N LEU A 78 16.95 -0.53 8.67
CA LEU A 78 15.70 -1.07 8.10
C LEU A 78 15.83 -1.34 6.60
N GLY A 79 16.47 -0.44 5.85
CA GLY A 79 16.69 -0.62 4.42
C GLY A 79 17.58 -1.83 4.11
N VAL A 80 18.65 -2.04 4.88
CA VAL A 80 19.52 -3.22 4.75
C VAL A 80 18.74 -4.50 5.07
N LEU A 81 17.92 -4.50 6.12
CA LEU A 81 17.04 -5.64 6.43
C LEU A 81 16.07 -5.94 5.29
N CYS A 82 15.45 -4.93 4.69
CA CYS A 82 14.55 -5.10 3.55
C CYS A 82 15.27 -5.73 2.34
N VAL A 83 16.50 -5.32 2.05
CA VAL A 83 17.26 -5.84 0.90
C VAL A 83 17.80 -7.24 1.16
N THR A 84 18.33 -7.51 2.37
CA THR A 84 18.97 -8.79 2.67
C THR A 84 17.98 -9.89 3.06
N GLN A 85 16.89 -9.52 3.74
CA GLN A 85 15.91 -10.44 4.30
C GLN A 85 14.51 -10.29 3.69
N TYR A 86 14.44 -9.94 2.39
CA TYR A 86 13.16 -9.76 1.68
C TYR A 86 12.25 -11.01 1.76
N GLY A 87 12.84 -12.22 1.77
CA GLY A 87 12.10 -13.47 1.89
C GLY A 87 11.39 -13.62 3.24
N VAL A 88 12.00 -13.17 4.33
CA VAL A 88 11.38 -13.16 5.67
C VAL A 88 10.24 -12.17 5.71
N LEU A 89 10.41 -10.99 5.10
CA LEU A 89 9.34 -9.99 5.01
C LEU A 89 8.16 -10.52 4.17
N LEU A 90 8.45 -11.18 3.06
CA LEU A 90 7.43 -11.80 2.21
C LEU A 90 6.64 -12.86 2.99
N ALA A 91 7.34 -13.72 3.74
CA ALA A 91 6.72 -14.74 4.60
C ALA A 91 5.90 -14.15 5.76
N ALA A 92 6.18 -12.90 6.17
CA ALA A 92 5.43 -12.21 7.21
C ALA A 92 4.12 -11.56 6.70
N LEU A 93 3.92 -11.40 5.40
CA LEU A 93 2.72 -10.78 4.84
C LEU A 93 1.41 -11.46 5.25
N PRO A 94 1.28 -12.80 5.28
CA PRO A 94 0.07 -13.45 5.78
C PRO A 94 -0.25 -13.09 7.24
N PHE A 95 0.77 -12.87 8.06
CA PHE A 95 0.57 -12.43 9.44
C PHE A 95 -0.02 -11.02 9.51
N VAL A 96 0.45 -10.09 8.68
CA VAL A 96 -0.14 -8.74 8.56
C VAL A 96 -1.59 -8.83 8.11
N THR A 97 -1.91 -9.75 7.20
CA THR A 97 -3.27 -10.00 6.73
C THR A 97 -4.19 -10.48 7.86
N TRP A 98 -3.69 -11.31 8.77
CA TRP A 98 -4.43 -11.74 9.98
C TRP A 98 -4.72 -10.57 10.92
N VAL A 99 -3.70 -9.72 11.18
CA VAL A 99 -3.89 -8.52 12.02
C VAL A 99 -4.95 -7.60 11.41
N TYR A 100 -4.94 -7.42 10.08
CA TYR A 100 -5.95 -6.67 9.37
C TYR A 100 -7.35 -7.28 9.53
N ALA A 101 -7.49 -8.61 9.41
CA ALA A 101 -8.77 -9.29 9.58
C ALA A 101 -9.34 -9.11 11.00
N ILE A 102 -8.48 -9.17 12.02
CA ILE A 102 -8.88 -8.90 13.42
C ILE A 102 -9.36 -7.45 13.56
N ALA A 103 -8.65 -6.49 13.01
CA ALA A 103 -9.07 -5.09 13.01
C ALA A 103 -10.44 -4.90 12.31
N MET A 104 -10.66 -5.59 11.19
CA MET A 104 -11.95 -5.59 10.48
C MET A 104 -13.09 -6.18 11.34
N LEU A 105 -12.83 -7.22 12.15
CA LEU A 105 -13.82 -7.75 13.09
C LEU A 105 -14.18 -6.75 14.19
N ILE A 106 -13.20 -6.02 14.71
CA ILE A 106 -13.44 -4.95 15.69
C ILE A 106 -14.31 -3.84 15.10
N LEU A 107 -14.00 -3.42 13.86
CA LEU A 107 -14.82 -2.44 13.13
C LEU A 107 -16.23 -2.96 12.84
N ALA A 108 -16.38 -4.24 12.52
CA ALA A 108 -17.68 -4.86 12.32
C ALA A 108 -18.51 -4.84 13.60
N ALA A 109 -17.91 -5.16 14.77
CA ALA A 109 -18.58 -5.08 16.07
C ALA A 109 -19.06 -3.65 16.37
N TYR A 110 -18.24 -2.62 16.08
CA TYR A 110 -18.65 -1.22 16.19
C TYR A 110 -19.87 -0.91 15.29
N LYS A 111 -19.89 -1.39 14.04
CA LYS A 111 -21.01 -1.19 13.11
C LYS A 111 -22.29 -1.89 13.59
N VAL A 112 -22.18 -3.06 14.23
CA VAL A 112 -23.31 -3.74 14.87
C VAL A 112 -23.86 -2.86 15.99
N GLN A 113 -23.03 -2.29 16.83
CA GLN A 113 -23.46 -1.37 17.87
C GLN A 113 -24.20 -0.17 17.27
N CYS A 114 -23.64 0.49 16.24
CA CYS A 114 -24.30 1.59 15.55
C CYS A 114 -25.69 1.18 15.00
N THR A 115 -25.83 -0.04 14.50
CA THR A 115 -27.12 -0.55 14.02
C THR A 115 -28.13 -0.64 15.14
N VAL A 116 -27.73 -1.19 16.29
CA VAL A 116 -28.61 -1.33 17.48
C VAL A 116 -28.99 0.04 18.01
N ASP A 117 -28.07 0.99 18.04
CA ASP A 117 -28.33 2.35 18.51
C ASP A 117 -29.36 3.08 17.62
N ILE A 118 -29.24 2.93 16.29
CA ILE A 118 -30.21 3.50 15.33
C ILE A 118 -31.57 2.84 15.50
N LEU A 119 -31.64 1.52 15.71
CA LEU A 119 -32.89 0.81 15.97
C LEU A 119 -33.57 1.32 17.26
N ARG A 120 -32.81 1.54 18.32
CA ARG A 120 -33.33 2.07 19.60
C ARG A 120 -33.86 3.51 19.46
N LEU A 121 -33.28 4.30 18.57
CA LEU A 121 -33.70 5.67 18.28
C LEU A 121 -34.82 5.74 17.23
N SER A 122 -35.44 4.61 16.86
CA SER A 122 -36.48 4.50 15.84
C SER A 122 -36.09 5.07 14.47
N GLY A 123 -34.79 4.99 14.13
CA GLY A 123 -34.26 5.48 12.87
C GLY A 123 -34.66 4.59 11.68
N ILE A 124 -35.17 5.19 10.60
CA ILE A 124 -35.69 4.47 9.41
C ILE A 124 -34.55 3.81 8.61
N ARG A 125 -33.30 4.25 8.76
CA ARG A 125 -32.17 3.82 7.91
C ARG A 125 -31.20 2.85 8.60
N TRP A 126 -31.66 2.04 9.54
CA TRP A 126 -30.85 1.07 10.28
C TRP A 126 -30.21 -0.04 9.40
N TYR A 127 -30.81 -0.31 8.23
CA TYR A 127 -30.33 -1.38 7.33
C TYR A 127 -28.98 -1.09 6.68
N PHE A 128 -28.60 0.19 6.47
CA PHE A 128 -27.29 0.53 5.89
C PHE A 128 -26.13 0.07 6.77
N PRO A 129 -26.03 0.44 8.06
CA PRO A 129 -24.97 -0.07 8.91
C PRO A 129 -25.08 -1.57 9.18
N ALA A 130 -26.29 -2.15 9.19
CA ALA A 130 -26.49 -3.59 9.34
C ALA A 130 -25.88 -4.38 8.18
N ILE A 131 -26.17 -4.01 6.93
CA ILE A 131 -25.59 -4.64 5.75
C ILE A 131 -24.06 -4.47 5.75
N SER A 132 -23.57 -3.27 6.05
CA SER A 132 -22.14 -2.99 6.13
C SER A 132 -21.44 -3.80 7.23
N ALA A 133 -22.08 -4.03 8.36
CA ALA A 133 -21.56 -4.87 9.44
C ALA A 133 -21.51 -6.35 9.00
N ALA A 134 -22.60 -6.88 8.42
CA ALA A 134 -22.65 -8.24 7.93
C ALA A 134 -21.55 -8.51 6.88
N LEU A 135 -21.41 -7.60 5.91
CA LEU A 135 -20.38 -7.69 4.88
C LEU A 135 -18.96 -7.68 5.48
N ALA A 136 -18.72 -6.80 6.45
CA ALA A 136 -17.43 -6.72 7.13
C ALA A 136 -17.09 -8.01 7.91
N VAL A 137 -18.08 -8.63 8.58
CA VAL A 137 -17.88 -9.90 9.27
C VAL A 137 -17.55 -11.02 8.27
N VAL A 138 -18.32 -11.14 7.19
CA VAL A 138 -18.10 -12.18 6.16
C VAL A 138 -16.69 -12.05 5.55
N LEU A 139 -16.31 -10.83 5.16
CA LEU A 139 -14.98 -10.58 4.61
C LEU A 139 -13.86 -10.87 5.63
N ALA A 140 -14.01 -10.44 6.86
CA ALA A 140 -13.02 -10.69 7.90
C ALA A 140 -12.85 -12.19 8.19
N LEU A 141 -13.94 -12.96 8.25
CA LEU A 141 -13.88 -14.40 8.41
C LEU A 141 -13.23 -15.09 7.20
N PHE A 142 -13.54 -14.65 5.99
CA PHE A 142 -12.91 -15.17 4.79
C PHE A 142 -11.39 -14.96 4.80
N ILE A 143 -10.93 -13.76 5.17
CA ILE A 143 -9.51 -13.42 5.28
C ILE A 143 -8.82 -14.26 6.37
N LEU A 144 -9.46 -14.44 7.54
CA LEU A 144 -8.94 -15.25 8.65
C LEU A 144 -8.72 -16.71 8.28
N LEU A 145 -9.68 -17.27 7.54
CA LEU A 145 -9.62 -18.68 7.14
C LEU A 145 -8.65 -18.94 5.99
N ASN A 146 -8.48 -17.95 5.09
CA ASN A 146 -7.68 -18.09 3.88
C ASN A 146 -6.80 -16.85 3.61
N PRO A 147 -5.80 -16.54 4.45
CA PRO A 147 -5.02 -15.31 4.33
C PRO A 147 -4.25 -15.23 2.99
N ASN A 148 -3.70 -16.34 2.50
CA ASN A 148 -2.98 -16.38 1.23
C ASN A 148 -3.91 -16.17 0.03
N THR A 149 -5.10 -16.77 0.04
CA THR A 149 -6.10 -16.59 -1.02
C THR A 149 -6.62 -15.16 -1.04
N ALA A 150 -6.89 -14.58 0.15
CA ALA A 150 -7.31 -13.19 0.28
C ALA A 150 -6.25 -12.23 -0.30
N MET A 151 -4.98 -12.49 -0.03
CA MET A 151 -3.86 -11.71 -0.54
C MET A 151 -3.78 -11.80 -2.08
N ASN A 152 -3.91 -12.99 -2.66
CA ASN A 152 -3.91 -13.17 -4.11
C ASN A 152 -5.08 -12.44 -4.80
N ILE A 153 -6.26 -12.43 -4.18
CA ILE A 153 -7.42 -11.67 -4.68
C ILE A 153 -7.12 -10.17 -4.68
N VAL A 154 -6.51 -9.66 -3.62
CA VAL A 154 -6.11 -8.23 -3.54
C VAL A 154 -5.12 -7.89 -4.64
N TRP A 155 -4.09 -8.70 -4.85
CA TRP A 155 -3.12 -8.49 -5.93
C TRP A 155 -3.77 -8.55 -7.31
N GLY A 156 -4.67 -9.50 -7.53
CA GLY A 156 -5.45 -9.59 -8.77
C GLY A 156 -6.30 -8.35 -9.01
N PHE A 157 -6.99 -7.86 -7.97
CA PHE A 157 -7.79 -6.65 -8.07
C PHE A 157 -6.95 -5.39 -8.34
N MET A 158 -5.80 -5.27 -7.67
CA MET A 158 -4.85 -4.18 -7.92
C MET A 158 -4.32 -4.20 -9.35
N GLY A 159 -3.92 -5.37 -9.87
CA GLY A 159 -3.44 -5.49 -11.24
C GLY A 159 -4.49 -5.07 -12.28
N VAL A 160 -5.74 -5.51 -12.11
CA VAL A 160 -6.85 -5.11 -12.99
C VAL A 160 -7.12 -3.60 -12.89
N SER A 161 -7.10 -3.04 -11.68
CA SER A 161 -7.32 -1.60 -11.46
C SER A 161 -6.27 -0.75 -12.16
N ILE A 162 -4.99 -1.13 -12.08
CA ILE A 162 -3.89 -0.42 -12.75
C ILE A 162 -4.03 -0.48 -14.27
N ILE A 163 -4.45 -1.62 -14.84
CA ILE A 163 -4.70 -1.75 -16.29
C ILE A 163 -5.83 -0.83 -16.73
N LEU A 164 -6.92 -0.77 -15.96
CA LEU A 164 -8.06 0.12 -16.26
C LEU A 164 -7.64 1.60 -16.18
N GLU A 165 -6.86 1.97 -15.17
CA GLU A 165 -6.36 3.34 -14.99
C GLU A 165 -5.46 3.75 -16.16
N ALA A 166 -4.46 2.93 -16.50
CA ALA A 166 -3.59 3.18 -17.65
C ALA A 166 -4.36 3.25 -18.98
N GLY A 167 -5.37 2.41 -19.17
CA GLY A 167 -6.24 2.45 -20.34
C GLY A 167 -7.05 3.75 -20.43
N LEU A 168 -7.62 4.22 -19.32
CA LEU A 168 -8.34 5.49 -19.25
C LEU A 168 -7.41 6.69 -19.49
N GLU A 169 -6.18 6.64 -18.97
CA GLU A 169 -5.20 7.71 -19.19
C GLU A 169 -4.78 7.80 -20.65
N ILE A 170 -4.52 6.66 -21.30
CA ILE A 170 -4.24 6.61 -22.76
C ILE A 170 -5.42 7.16 -23.56
N ALA A 171 -6.65 6.75 -23.23
CA ALA A 171 -7.86 7.25 -23.89
C ALA A 171 -7.99 8.77 -23.74
N THR A 172 -7.72 9.29 -22.55
CA THR A 172 -7.75 10.73 -22.26
C THR A 172 -6.72 11.50 -23.07
N ILE A 173 -5.49 10.98 -23.20
CA ILE A 173 -4.42 11.60 -24.01
C ILE A 173 -4.78 11.63 -25.50
N ILE A 174 -5.51 10.63 -26.00
CA ILE A 174 -5.94 10.54 -27.40
C ILE A 174 -7.14 11.44 -27.66
N LEU A 175 -8.12 11.50 -26.74
CA LEU A 175 -9.37 12.25 -26.91
C LEU A 175 -9.20 13.76 -26.68
N LEU A 176 -8.25 14.20 -25.88
CA LEU A 176 -7.91 15.62 -25.65
C LEU A 176 -6.96 16.19 -26.73
N LYS A 177 -7.23 15.87 -27.97
CA LYS A 177 -6.49 16.36 -29.16
C LYS A 177 -7.08 17.67 -29.65
#